data_512dff9eefd2ea3f196bb09002479c5e
#
_entry.id   512dff9eefd2ea3f196bb09002479c5e
#
_cell.length_a   1.000
_cell.length_b   1.000
_cell.length_c   1.000
_cell.angle_alpha   90.00
_cell.angle_beta   90.00
_cell.angle_gamma   90.00
#
_symmetry.space_group_name_H-M   'P 1'
#
loop_
_entity.id
_entity.type
_entity.pdbx_description
1 polymer ?
#
loop_
_entity_poly.entity_id
_entity_poly.type
_entity_poly.pdbx_seq_one_letter_code
_entity_poly.pdbx_strand_id
1 'polypeptide(L)'
;MKSVITCDMEGVIETINPDGEKLFGYSKEELVGQKRVSLFSAGEIVIQNVGNWLAQANKKGSYKTKTFFINKNGSKFNAEIKITPTFANGKNNPQTGYCGITVPIEEEVKIPIKFSTIFIKWAFAITRGGFTSASLFPIFALASYFAGSGDSLFSITSLILCCLGIVFLHVSSNLFNDYYDVKDGTDGANTEYFNAGLNSTVLEGAQLSGGSRAIELGLISLDGTLSLARKMLVFTVITTLGLVYNSYLVTGSFDNSLNMLLIGTIGGLLGYFYTARPIRLVARRGLGELAIFLTFGPLL
;
A
#
# COMPACT_ATOMS: atom_id res chain seq x y z
N MET A 1 0.20 -13.48 -32.63
CA MET A 1 -0.70 -12.61 -31.83
C MET A 1 0.13 -11.45 -31.30
N LYS A 2 -0.33 -10.21 -31.48
CA LYS A 2 0.42 -9.02 -31.12
C LYS A 2 -0.53 -8.05 -30.42
N SER A 3 -0.41 -7.93 -29.08
CA SER A 3 -1.18 -6.96 -28.31
C SER A 3 -0.59 -5.56 -28.46
N VAL A 4 -1.46 -4.58 -28.66
CA VAL A 4 -1.12 -3.15 -28.66
C VAL A 4 -2.07 -2.45 -27.69
N ILE A 5 -1.50 -1.85 -26.66
CA ILE A 5 -2.25 -1.16 -25.59
C ILE A 5 -1.66 0.23 -25.42
N THR A 6 -2.51 1.27 -25.41
CA THR A 6 -2.10 2.60 -24.98
C THR A 6 -2.70 2.91 -23.59
N CYS A 7 -1.97 3.68 -22.84
CA CYS A 7 -2.41 4.18 -21.54
C CYS A 7 -1.95 5.62 -21.36
N ASP A 8 -2.61 6.35 -20.46
CA ASP A 8 -2.19 7.66 -20.02
C ASP A 8 -0.92 7.61 -19.12
N MET A 9 -0.52 8.75 -18.58
CA MET A 9 0.63 8.85 -17.67
C MET A 9 0.42 8.12 -16.35
N GLU A 10 -0.83 7.86 -15.96
CA GLU A 10 -1.22 7.15 -14.76
C GLU A 10 -1.40 5.65 -14.99
N GLY A 11 -1.20 5.20 -16.23
CA GLY A 11 -1.33 3.81 -16.64
C GLY A 11 -2.77 3.38 -16.92
N VAL A 12 -3.77 4.27 -16.90
CA VAL A 12 -5.15 3.94 -17.25
C VAL A 12 -5.22 3.60 -18.75
N ILE A 13 -5.82 2.46 -19.05
CA ILE A 13 -5.89 1.96 -20.45
C ILE A 13 -6.82 2.83 -21.27
N GLU A 14 -6.30 3.40 -22.36
CA GLU A 14 -7.05 4.22 -23.32
C GLU A 14 -7.50 3.39 -24.52
N THR A 15 -6.64 2.50 -24.99
CA THR A 15 -6.96 1.62 -26.12
C THR A 15 -6.38 0.23 -25.96
N ILE A 16 -7.04 -0.76 -26.53
CA ILE A 16 -6.54 -2.13 -26.69
C ILE A 16 -7.01 -2.67 -28.04
N ASN A 17 -6.14 -3.39 -28.74
CA ASN A 17 -6.50 -4.05 -29.99
C ASN A 17 -7.13 -5.43 -29.75
N PRO A 18 -7.85 -6.02 -30.75
CA PRO A 18 -8.50 -7.32 -30.58
C PRO A 18 -7.56 -8.47 -30.21
N ASP A 19 -6.31 -8.44 -30.66
CA ASP A 19 -5.30 -9.42 -30.25
C ASP A 19 -4.95 -9.30 -28.78
N GLY A 20 -4.95 -8.07 -28.23
CA GLY A 20 -4.74 -7.81 -26.81
C GLY A 20 -5.89 -8.36 -25.97
N GLU A 21 -7.13 -8.16 -26.38
CA GLU A 21 -8.30 -8.72 -25.70
C GLU A 21 -8.23 -10.26 -25.62
N LYS A 22 -7.88 -10.91 -26.73
CA LYS A 22 -7.69 -12.37 -26.79
C LYS A 22 -6.52 -12.84 -25.93
N LEU A 23 -5.40 -12.11 -25.93
CA LEU A 23 -4.19 -12.48 -25.20
C LEU A 23 -4.38 -12.40 -23.68
N PHE A 24 -4.99 -11.30 -23.22
CA PHE A 24 -5.19 -11.06 -21.80
C PHE A 24 -6.53 -11.57 -21.26
N GLY A 25 -7.49 -11.90 -22.14
CA GLY A 25 -8.78 -12.45 -21.76
C GLY A 25 -9.79 -11.45 -21.21
N TYR A 26 -9.60 -10.16 -21.44
CA TYR A 26 -10.49 -9.08 -21.05
C TYR A 26 -11.11 -8.43 -22.29
N SER A 27 -12.36 -7.97 -22.18
CA SER A 27 -12.95 -7.14 -23.22
C SER A 27 -12.47 -5.68 -23.12
N LYS A 28 -12.59 -4.97 -24.25
CA LYS A 28 -12.28 -3.53 -24.30
C LYS A 28 -13.08 -2.73 -23.28
N GLU A 29 -14.36 -3.04 -23.11
CA GLU A 29 -15.30 -2.37 -22.20
C GLU A 29 -14.92 -2.57 -20.73
N GLU A 30 -14.31 -3.71 -20.40
CA GLU A 30 -13.81 -3.97 -19.04
C GLU A 30 -12.55 -3.20 -18.70
N LEU A 31 -11.78 -2.79 -19.70
CA LEU A 31 -10.43 -2.24 -19.54
C LEU A 31 -10.35 -0.73 -19.76
N VAL A 32 -10.91 -0.22 -20.86
CA VAL A 32 -10.71 1.16 -21.29
C VAL A 32 -11.38 2.15 -20.33
N GLY A 33 -10.61 3.08 -19.79
CA GLY A 33 -11.03 4.03 -18.78
C GLY A 33 -11.34 3.44 -17.39
N GLN A 34 -11.24 2.09 -17.24
CA GLN A 34 -11.63 1.37 -16.03
C GLN A 34 -10.45 0.75 -15.28
N LYS A 35 -9.46 0.27 -16.02
CA LYS A 35 -8.34 -0.50 -15.48
C LYS A 35 -7.00 0.07 -15.92
N ARG A 36 -5.96 -0.32 -15.20
CA ARG A 36 -4.59 0.07 -15.48
C ARG A 36 -3.78 -1.08 -16.05
N VAL A 37 -2.75 -0.76 -16.81
CA VAL A 37 -1.84 -1.74 -17.40
C VAL A 37 -1.09 -2.60 -16.36
N SER A 38 -1.00 -2.14 -15.12
CA SER A 38 -0.46 -2.93 -14.00
C SER A 38 -1.26 -4.20 -13.72
N LEU A 39 -2.53 -4.26 -14.11
CA LEU A 39 -3.38 -5.45 -14.00
C LEU A 39 -2.77 -6.70 -14.66
N PHE A 40 -2.00 -6.50 -15.71
CA PHE A 40 -1.40 -7.61 -16.49
C PHE A 40 -0.09 -8.12 -15.90
N SER A 41 0.47 -7.44 -14.90
CA SER A 41 1.77 -7.79 -14.30
C SER A 41 1.62 -8.26 -12.86
N ALA A 42 2.48 -9.20 -12.44
CA ALA A 42 2.61 -9.49 -11.02
C ALA A 42 3.06 -8.24 -10.27
N GLY A 43 2.50 -7.99 -9.09
CA GLY A 43 2.76 -6.76 -8.33
C GLY A 43 4.25 -6.56 -7.99
N GLU A 44 4.98 -7.65 -7.73
CA GLU A 44 6.43 -7.60 -7.50
C GLU A 44 7.19 -7.12 -8.75
N ILE A 45 6.74 -7.49 -9.96
CA ILE A 45 7.32 -7.00 -11.22
C ILE A 45 7.04 -5.52 -11.39
N VAL A 46 5.83 -5.07 -11.02
CA VAL A 46 5.49 -3.65 -11.05
C VAL A 46 6.45 -2.85 -10.15
N ILE A 47 6.59 -3.24 -8.89
CA ILE A 47 7.48 -2.57 -7.94
C ILE A 47 8.94 -2.59 -8.40
N GLN A 48 9.42 -3.74 -8.90
CA GLN A 48 10.85 -3.94 -9.19
C GLN A 48 11.29 -3.35 -10.51
N ASN A 49 10.45 -3.42 -11.54
CA ASN A 49 10.89 -3.30 -12.91
C ASN A 49 10.23 -2.16 -13.69
N VAL A 50 8.92 -1.94 -13.50
CA VAL A 50 8.15 -1.06 -14.40
C VAL A 50 8.69 0.37 -14.39
N GLY A 51 8.99 0.95 -13.22
CA GLY A 51 9.56 2.30 -13.14
C GLY A 51 10.85 2.46 -13.97
N ASN A 52 11.75 1.48 -13.89
CA ASN A 52 12.97 1.48 -14.70
C ASN A 52 12.69 1.32 -16.20
N TRP A 53 11.70 0.48 -16.59
CA TRP A 53 11.32 0.32 -17.99
C TRP A 53 10.80 1.61 -18.60
N LEU A 54 9.94 2.34 -17.86
CA LEU A 54 9.40 3.64 -18.27
C LEU A 54 10.51 4.70 -18.38
N ALA A 55 11.43 4.76 -17.41
CA ALA A 55 12.57 5.68 -17.44
C ALA A 55 13.49 5.40 -18.65
N GLN A 56 13.76 4.12 -18.95
CA GLN A 56 14.56 3.75 -20.14
C GLN A 56 13.81 4.08 -21.44
N ALA A 57 12.49 3.86 -21.49
CA ALA A 57 11.68 4.20 -22.65
C ALA A 57 11.69 5.72 -22.91
N ASN A 58 11.57 6.53 -21.88
CA ASN A 58 11.64 7.99 -21.98
C ASN A 58 13.02 8.46 -22.46
N LYS A 59 14.08 7.90 -21.90
CA LYS A 59 15.47 8.28 -22.27
C LYS A 59 15.84 7.88 -23.71
N LYS A 60 15.39 6.69 -24.17
CA LYS A 60 15.80 6.11 -25.47
C LYS A 60 14.75 6.26 -26.57
N GLY A 61 13.57 6.83 -26.25
CA GLY A 61 12.41 6.89 -27.14
C GLY A 61 11.65 5.57 -27.26
N SER A 62 12.23 4.45 -26.82
CA SER A 62 11.57 3.15 -26.64
C SER A 62 12.43 2.22 -25.80
N TYR A 63 11.79 1.27 -25.11
CA TYR A 63 12.49 0.22 -24.35
C TYR A 63 11.86 -1.13 -24.63
N LYS A 64 12.69 -2.16 -24.79
CA LYS A 64 12.29 -3.52 -25.10
C LYS A 64 12.87 -4.47 -24.07
N THR A 65 12.02 -5.36 -23.52
CA THR A 65 12.43 -6.34 -22.53
C THR A 65 11.58 -7.60 -22.58
N LYS A 66 12.07 -8.68 -22.01
CA LYS A 66 11.30 -9.92 -21.80
C LYS A 66 10.76 -9.94 -20.38
N THR A 67 9.52 -10.37 -20.22
CA THR A 67 8.83 -10.51 -18.94
C THR A 67 7.77 -11.60 -19.03
N PHE A 68 7.06 -11.84 -17.94
CA PHE A 68 5.82 -12.61 -17.96
C PHE A 68 4.65 -11.74 -17.57
N PHE A 69 3.50 -12.04 -18.15
CA PHE A 69 2.23 -11.39 -17.84
C PHE A 69 1.24 -12.40 -17.26
N ILE A 70 0.16 -11.87 -16.70
CA ILE A 70 -0.95 -12.63 -16.12
C ILE A 70 -2.20 -12.27 -16.89
N ASN A 71 -2.95 -13.27 -17.36
CA ASN A 71 -4.25 -13.07 -17.99
C ASN A 71 -5.38 -13.08 -16.96
N LYS A 72 -6.62 -12.83 -17.42
CA LYS A 72 -7.83 -12.78 -16.57
C LYS A 72 -8.05 -14.05 -15.75
N ASN A 73 -7.64 -15.21 -16.25
CA ASN A 73 -7.77 -16.50 -15.57
C ASN A 73 -6.65 -16.77 -14.55
N GLY A 74 -5.73 -15.82 -14.34
CA GLY A 74 -4.58 -15.97 -13.46
C GLY A 74 -3.41 -16.78 -14.06
N SER A 75 -3.52 -17.25 -15.32
CA SER A 75 -2.45 -17.98 -16.00
C SER A 75 -1.33 -17.02 -16.41
N LYS A 76 -0.09 -17.48 -16.22
CA LYS A 76 1.11 -16.74 -16.62
C LYS A 76 1.51 -17.13 -18.04
N PHE A 77 1.97 -16.16 -18.82
CA PHE A 77 2.60 -16.40 -20.13
C PHE A 77 3.82 -15.49 -20.28
N ASN A 78 4.84 -15.99 -20.98
CA ASN A 78 6.06 -15.24 -21.26
C ASN A 78 5.87 -14.38 -22.49
N ALA A 79 6.42 -13.18 -22.46
CA ALA A 79 6.30 -12.26 -23.58
C ALA A 79 7.49 -11.29 -23.65
N GLU A 80 7.70 -10.79 -24.84
CA GLU A 80 8.52 -9.62 -25.09
C GLU A 80 7.61 -8.40 -25.15
N ILE A 81 7.93 -7.35 -24.40
CA ILE A 81 7.25 -6.06 -24.44
C ILE A 81 8.15 -4.97 -24.97
N LYS A 82 7.61 -4.14 -25.86
CA LYS A 82 8.19 -2.86 -26.27
C LYS A 82 7.34 -1.72 -25.75
N ILE A 83 7.92 -0.84 -24.96
CA ILE A 83 7.27 0.35 -24.39
C ILE A 83 7.77 1.57 -25.15
N THR A 84 6.87 2.44 -25.55
CA THR A 84 7.17 3.68 -26.29
C THR A 84 6.35 4.82 -25.67
N PRO A 85 6.95 5.98 -25.32
CA PRO A 85 6.22 7.16 -24.89
C PRO A 85 5.28 7.67 -26.00
N THR A 86 4.10 8.14 -25.63
CA THR A 86 3.10 8.72 -26.54
C THR A 86 2.97 10.23 -26.33
N PHE A 87 2.68 10.96 -27.42
CA PHE A 87 2.58 12.41 -27.47
C PHE A 87 1.39 12.76 -28.35
N ALA A 88 0.26 13.18 -27.78
CA ALA A 88 -0.97 13.44 -28.52
C ALA A 88 -0.82 14.52 -29.61
N ASN A 89 0.02 15.54 -29.35
CA ASN A 89 0.23 16.67 -30.25
C ASN A 89 1.64 16.73 -30.85
N GLY A 90 2.32 15.56 -30.93
CA GLY A 90 3.69 15.47 -31.44
C GLY A 90 4.77 15.58 -30.35
N LYS A 91 5.99 15.13 -30.68
CA LYS A 91 7.11 14.96 -29.74
C LYS A 91 7.61 16.24 -29.06
N ASN A 92 7.24 17.41 -29.58
CA ASN A 92 7.61 18.70 -28.98
C ASN A 92 6.62 19.16 -27.89
N ASN A 93 5.56 18.40 -27.67
CA ASN A 93 4.54 18.65 -26.65
C ASN A 93 4.75 17.71 -25.44
N PRO A 94 4.13 18.01 -24.29
CA PRO A 94 4.20 17.13 -23.14
C PRO A 94 3.78 15.69 -23.47
N GLN A 95 4.47 14.72 -22.87
CA GLN A 95 4.11 13.33 -22.98
C GLN A 95 2.71 13.10 -22.41
N THR A 96 1.91 12.28 -23.11
CA THR A 96 0.52 11.99 -22.72
C THR A 96 0.33 10.59 -22.16
N GLY A 97 1.31 9.70 -22.37
CA GLY A 97 1.21 8.32 -21.89
C GLY A 97 2.25 7.40 -22.50
N TYR A 98 1.88 6.13 -22.62
CA TYR A 98 2.73 5.08 -23.17
C TYR A 98 1.94 4.14 -24.09
N CYS A 99 2.64 3.59 -25.07
CA CYS A 99 2.17 2.48 -25.89
C CYS A 99 3.01 1.23 -25.58
N GLY A 100 2.35 0.18 -25.13
CA GLY A 100 2.93 -1.15 -24.92
C GLY A 100 2.58 -2.09 -26.06
N ILE A 101 3.60 -2.68 -26.68
CA ILE A 101 3.44 -3.75 -27.69
C ILE A 101 3.94 -5.05 -27.08
N THR A 102 3.05 -6.03 -26.89
CA THR A 102 3.35 -7.31 -26.26
C THR A 102 3.24 -8.45 -27.28
N VAL A 103 4.28 -9.27 -27.35
CA VAL A 103 4.34 -10.46 -28.22
C VAL A 103 4.66 -11.67 -27.35
N PRO A 104 3.80 -12.69 -27.26
CA PRO A 104 4.09 -13.93 -26.57
C PRO A 104 5.33 -14.62 -27.12
N ILE A 105 6.10 -15.24 -26.24
CA ILE A 105 7.30 -16.02 -26.59
C ILE A 105 7.25 -17.37 -25.87
N GLU A 106 7.86 -18.39 -26.49
CA GLU A 106 7.93 -19.73 -25.89
C GLU A 106 9.06 -19.86 -24.85
N GLU A 107 10.07 -18.98 -24.94
CA GLU A 107 11.20 -18.98 -24.01
C GLU A 107 10.74 -18.68 -22.58
N GLU A 108 11.16 -19.52 -21.63
CA GLU A 108 10.86 -19.31 -20.21
C GLU A 108 11.60 -18.07 -19.68
N VAL A 109 10.86 -17.10 -19.16
CA VAL A 109 11.42 -15.89 -18.56
C VAL A 109 11.38 -15.99 -17.05
N LYS A 110 12.56 -16.07 -16.42
CA LYS A 110 12.72 -16.07 -14.95
C LYS A 110 13.22 -14.71 -14.51
N ILE A 111 12.40 -13.99 -13.76
CA ILE A 111 12.79 -12.71 -13.15
C ILE A 111 12.93 -12.95 -11.64
N PRO A 112 14.16 -12.98 -11.10
CA PRO A 112 14.35 -13.16 -9.67
C PRO A 112 13.84 -11.92 -8.91
N ILE A 113 13.02 -12.18 -7.89
CA ILE A 113 12.54 -11.10 -7.01
C ILE A 113 13.62 -10.75 -6.01
N LYS A 114 14.04 -9.50 -5.99
CA LYS A 114 15.08 -8.99 -5.09
C LYS A 114 14.57 -8.89 -3.66
N PHE A 115 15.46 -9.07 -2.69
CA PHE A 115 15.14 -8.87 -1.27
C PHE A 115 14.57 -7.46 -1.00
N SER A 116 15.14 -6.43 -1.65
CA SER A 116 14.63 -5.06 -1.56
C SER A 116 13.16 -4.94 -2.00
N THR A 117 12.75 -5.67 -3.04
CA THR A 117 11.36 -5.69 -3.51
C THR A 117 10.44 -6.33 -2.47
N ILE A 118 10.87 -7.44 -1.85
CA ILE A 118 10.13 -8.10 -0.77
C ILE A 118 10.02 -7.17 0.43
N PHE A 119 11.12 -6.48 0.79
CA PHE A 119 11.12 -5.51 1.88
C PHE A 119 10.14 -4.35 1.60
N ILE A 120 10.19 -3.75 0.40
CA ILE A 120 9.29 -2.68 -0.01
C ILE A 120 7.84 -3.15 0.00
N LYS A 121 7.57 -4.35 -0.53
CA LYS A 121 6.23 -4.96 -0.52
C LYS A 121 5.64 -5.00 0.89
N TRP A 122 6.38 -5.53 1.86
CA TRP A 122 5.88 -5.71 3.22
C TRP A 122 5.96 -4.43 4.04
N ALA A 123 7.10 -3.74 4.06
CA ALA A 123 7.32 -2.60 4.94
C ALA A 123 6.58 -1.33 4.48
N PHE A 124 6.33 -1.16 3.19
CA PHE A 124 5.73 0.06 2.66
C PHE A 124 4.40 -0.19 1.94
N ALA A 125 4.35 -1.10 0.97
CA ALA A 125 3.17 -1.27 0.14
C ALA A 125 2.00 -1.90 0.90
N ILE A 126 2.21 -2.96 1.68
CA ILE A 126 1.14 -3.66 2.40
C ILE A 126 0.83 -3.00 3.74
N THR A 127 1.86 -2.70 4.55
CA THR A 127 1.65 -2.22 5.94
C THR A 127 1.63 -0.71 6.06
N ARG A 128 2.01 0.02 5.01
CA ARG A 128 2.22 1.48 5.03
C ARG A 128 3.16 1.92 6.17
N GLY A 129 4.22 1.14 6.41
CA GLY A 129 5.12 1.31 7.55
C GLY A 129 5.71 2.71 7.71
N GLY A 130 5.83 3.50 6.63
CA GLY A 130 6.26 4.89 6.70
C GLY A 130 5.37 5.76 7.61
N PHE A 131 4.07 5.49 7.64
CA PHE A 131 3.13 6.24 8.49
C PHE A 131 3.25 5.92 9.99
N THR A 132 3.81 4.76 10.36
CA THR A 132 4.00 4.38 11.76
C THR A 132 4.94 5.33 12.50
N SER A 133 5.80 6.06 11.78
CA SER A 133 6.68 7.09 12.35
C SER A 133 5.89 8.18 13.06
N ALA A 134 4.71 8.57 12.55
CA ALA A 134 3.86 9.57 13.19
C ALA A 134 3.41 9.16 14.59
N SER A 135 3.27 7.85 14.84
CA SER A 135 2.92 7.31 16.16
C SER A 135 4.16 7.03 17.03
N LEU A 136 5.28 6.64 16.42
CA LEU A 136 6.49 6.27 17.18
C LEU A 136 7.28 7.48 17.68
N PHE A 137 7.36 8.57 16.91
CA PHE A 137 8.13 9.75 17.34
C PHE A 137 7.63 10.38 18.65
N PRO A 138 6.33 10.60 18.89
CA PRO A 138 5.85 11.06 20.19
C PRO A 138 6.21 10.12 21.35
N ILE A 139 6.11 8.79 21.13
CA ILE A 139 6.49 7.80 22.14
C ILE A 139 7.96 7.90 22.49
N PHE A 140 8.85 7.99 21.49
CA PHE A 140 10.28 8.15 21.72
C PHE A 140 10.62 9.48 22.38
N ALA A 141 9.92 10.56 22.04
CA ALA A 141 10.12 11.87 22.67
C ALA A 141 9.79 11.81 24.17
N LEU A 142 8.63 11.24 24.53
CA LEU A 142 8.23 11.04 25.92
C LEU A 142 9.18 10.08 26.67
N ALA A 143 9.53 8.96 26.05
CA ALA A 143 10.47 8.00 26.64
C ALA A 143 11.84 8.63 26.93
N SER A 144 12.34 9.47 26.01
CA SER A 144 13.59 10.20 26.20
C SER A 144 13.51 11.19 27.37
N TYR A 145 12.37 11.86 27.51
CA TYR A 145 12.12 12.76 28.64
C TYR A 145 12.15 12.02 29.99
N PHE A 146 11.39 10.92 30.12
CA PHE A 146 11.34 10.14 31.35
C PHE A 146 12.67 9.46 31.68
N ALA A 147 13.37 8.91 30.70
CA ALA A 147 14.69 8.32 30.87
C ALA A 147 15.72 9.38 31.30
N GLY A 148 15.66 10.58 30.73
CA GLY A 148 16.56 11.69 31.06
C GLY A 148 16.28 12.35 32.43
N SER A 149 15.02 12.32 32.89
CA SER A 149 14.65 12.82 34.22
C SER A 149 15.04 11.91 35.39
N GLY A 150 15.51 10.68 35.08
CA GLY A 150 15.86 9.69 36.12
C GLY A 150 14.64 9.12 36.84
N ASP A 151 13.48 9.11 36.17
CA ASP A 151 12.24 8.53 36.72
C ASP A 151 12.42 7.04 36.99
N SER A 152 12.27 6.65 38.27
CA SER A 152 12.42 5.26 38.73
C SER A 152 11.36 4.29 38.12
N LEU A 153 10.27 4.83 37.60
CA LEU A 153 9.21 4.05 36.93
C LEU A 153 9.46 3.85 35.46
N PHE A 154 10.49 4.48 34.85
CA PHE A 154 10.84 4.24 33.49
C PHE A 154 11.24 2.77 33.22
N SER A 155 10.57 2.11 32.33
CA SER A 155 10.81 0.71 31.98
C SER A 155 11.04 0.56 30.49
N ILE A 156 12.21 0.05 30.11
CA ILE A 156 12.52 -0.26 28.71
C ILE A 156 11.58 -1.33 28.14
N THR A 157 11.12 -2.26 28.97
CA THR A 157 10.13 -3.28 28.58
C THR A 157 8.79 -2.64 28.25
N SER A 158 8.34 -1.67 29.06
CA SER A 158 7.13 -0.89 28.77
C SER A 158 7.27 -0.13 27.44
N LEU A 159 8.42 0.50 27.21
CA LEU A 159 8.68 1.22 25.95
C LEU A 159 8.60 0.27 24.74
N ILE A 160 9.24 -0.90 24.80
CA ILE A 160 9.20 -1.89 23.72
C ILE A 160 7.77 -2.37 23.48
N LEU A 161 7.03 -2.71 24.52
CA LEU A 161 5.64 -3.18 24.39
C LEU A 161 4.72 -2.08 23.84
N CYS A 162 4.91 -0.83 24.28
CA CYS A 162 4.17 0.31 23.76
C CYS A 162 4.44 0.52 22.25
N CYS A 163 5.72 0.52 21.85
CA CYS A 163 6.09 0.64 20.44
C CYS A 163 5.52 -0.51 19.58
N LEU A 164 5.60 -1.76 20.06
CA LEU A 164 5.02 -2.91 19.35
C LEU A 164 3.51 -2.81 19.26
N GLY A 165 2.83 -2.47 20.36
CA GLY A 165 1.38 -2.33 20.41
C GLY A 165 0.87 -1.27 19.43
N ILE A 166 1.48 -0.09 19.42
CA ILE A 166 1.06 0.98 18.51
C ILE A 166 1.37 0.67 17.05
N VAL A 167 2.49 0.00 16.75
CA VAL A 167 2.79 -0.44 15.38
C VAL A 167 1.76 -1.45 14.91
N PHE A 168 1.43 -2.46 15.72
CA PHE A 168 0.41 -3.45 15.36
C PHE A 168 -0.97 -2.82 15.17
N LEU A 169 -1.36 -1.89 16.05
CA LEU A 169 -2.63 -1.17 15.93
C LEU A 169 -2.67 -0.33 14.66
N HIS A 170 -1.61 0.41 14.37
CA HIS A 170 -1.51 1.27 13.20
C HIS A 170 -1.57 0.43 11.89
N VAL A 171 -0.79 -0.65 11.82
CA VAL A 171 -0.82 -1.57 10.68
C VAL A 171 -2.20 -2.21 10.52
N SER A 172 -2.84 -2.64 11.62
CA SER A 172 -4.20 -3.18 11.60
C SER A 172 -5.19 -2.18 11.03
N SER A 173 -5.16 -0.93 11.50
CA SER A 173 -6.05 0.15 11.05
C SER A 173 -5.85 0.44 9.55
N ASN A 174 -4.60 0.51 9.07
CA ASN A 174 -4.30 0.72 7.66
C ASN A 174 -4.83 -0.43 6.78
N LEU A 175 -4.66 -1.68 7.24
CA LEU A 175 -5.15 -2.85 6.50
C LEU A 175 -6.68 -2.93 6.47
N PHE A 176 -7.36 -2.59 7.57
CA PHE A 176 -8.83 -2.47 7.56
C PHE A 176 -9.28 -1.35 6.62
N ASN A 177 -8.57 -0.22 6.59
CA ASN A 177 -8.84 0.86 5.65
C ASN A 177 -8.77 0.35 4.21
N ASP A 178 -7.64 -0.25 3.81
CA ASP A 178 -7.45 -0.79 2.46
C ASP A 178 -8.51 -1.85 2.10
N TYR A 179 -8.85 -2.73 3.05
CA TYR A 179 -9.90 -3.74 2.84
C TYR A 179 -11.27 -3.12 2.55
N TYR A 180 -11.70 -2.14 3.37
CA TYR A 180 -13.02 -1.53 3.21
C TYR A 180 -13.08 -0.58 2.03
N ASP A 181 -12.01 0.12 1.70
CA ASP A 181 -11.94 1.00 0.54
C ASP A 181 -12.09 0.22 -0.76
N VAL A 182 -11.44 -0.94 -0.88
CA VAL A 182 -11.62 -1.84 -2.04
C VAL A 182 -13.01 -2.45 -2.04
N LYS A 183 -13.50 -2.95 -0.89
CA LYS A 183 -14.81 -3.59 -0.77
C LYS A 183 -15.97 -2.64 -1.09
N ASP A 184 -15.84 -1.38 -0.73
CA ASP A 184 -16.85 -0.34 -0.93
C ASP A 184 -16.67 0.41 -2.27
N GLY A 185 -15.61 0.10 -3.03
CA GLY A 185 -15.31 0.71 -4.34
C GLY A 185 -14.79 2.15 -4.25
N THR A 186 -14.34 2.60 -3.09
CA THR A 186 -13.87 3.98 -2.87
C THR A 186 -12.55 4.24 -3.63
N ASP A 187 -11.67 3.25 -3.70
CA ASP A 187 -10.38 3.37 -4.39
C ASP A 187 -10.49 3.51 -5.91
N GLY A 188 -11.60 3.06 -6.51
CA GLY A 188 -11.84 3.19 -7.95
C GLY A 188 -11.96 4.65 -8.44
N ALA A 189 -12.26 5.58 -7.55
CA ALA A 189 -12.38 7.00 -7.85
C ALA A 189 -11.06 7.78 -7.69
N ASN A 190 -10.02 7.16 -7.12
CA ASN A 190 -8.75 7.83 -6.81
C ASN A 190 -7.75 7.59 -7.93
N THR A 191 -7.60 8.58 -8.84
CA THR A 191 -6.82 8.48 -10.08
C THR A 191 -5.34 8.78 -9.92
N GLU A 192 -4.88 9.31 -8.81
CA GLU A 192 -3.47 9.72 -8.58
C GLU A 192 -2.52 8.54 -8.38
N TYR A 193 -2.27 7.75 -9.44
CA TYR A 193 -1.56 6.48 -9.22
C TYR A 193 -0.09 6.42 -9.59
N PHE A 194 0.33 7.05 -10.61
CA PHE A 194 1.69 7.03 -11.08
C PHE A 194 2.07 8.40 -11.65
N ASN A 195 2.18 9.39 -10.80
CA ASN A 195 3.16 10.43 -11.09
C ASN A 195 4.58 9.83 -10.97
N ALA A 196 4.77 8.62 -11.46
CA ALA A 196 6.04 8.03 -11.79
C ALA A 196 6.63 8.75 -13.02
N GLY A 197 6.39 10.05 -13.09
CA GLY A 197 7.10 10.94 -13.96
C GLY A 197 8.55 10.94 -13.53
N LEU A 198 9.40 10.79 -14.48
CA LEU A 198 10.80 11.15 -14.69
C LEU A 198 11.78 11.28 -13.49
N ASN A 199 11.34 11.43 -12.26
CA ASN A 199 12.13 11.65 -11.04
C ASN A 199 11.71 10.78 -9.85
N SER A 200 10.84 9.78 -10.01
CA SER A 200 10.36 9.00 -8.87
C SER A 200 11.44 8.09 -8.31
N THR A 201 11.82 8.35 -7.08
CA THR A 201 12.50 7.37 -6.25
C THR A 201 11.55 6.21 -5.95
N VAL A 202 12.10 5.04 -5.58
CA VAL A 202 11.31 3.84 -5.21
C VAL A 202 10.24 4.13 -4.13
N LEU A 203 10.42 5.20 -3.34
CA LEU A 203 9.49 5.67 -2.31
C LEU A 203 8.30 6.47 -2.88
N GLU A 204 8.46 7.15 -4.01
CA GLU A 204 7.38 7.90 -4.66
C GLU A 204 6.41 7.00 -5.42
N GLY A 205 6.86 5.81 -5.85
CA GLY A 205 5.99 4.78 -6.41
C GLY A 205 5.16 4.02 -5.38
N ALA A 206 5.52 4.10 -4.09
CA ALA A 206 4.70 3.63 -2.97
C ALA A 206 3.90 4.83 -2.46
N GLN A 207 2.68 4.99 -2.95
CA GLN A 207 1.83 6.14 -2.63
C GLN A 207 1.70 6.36 -1.12
N LEU A 208 2.12 7.53 -0.67
CA LEU A 208 1.98 7.96 0.73
C LEU A 208 0.58 8.53 1.02
N SER A 209 -0.27 8.74 -0.01
CA SER A 209 -1.64 9.24 0.13
C SER A 209 -2.61 8.40 -0.72
N GLY A 210 -3.81 8.16 -0.23
CA GLY A 210 -4.92 7.59 -1.01
C GLY A 210 -5.02 6.06 -1.08
N GLY A 211 -4.52 5.34 -0.10
CA GLY A 211 -4.58 3.88 -0.06
C GLY A 211 -3.29 3.20 -0.54
N SER A 212 -2.98 2.00 -0.03
CA SER A 212 -1.74 1.30 -0.42
C SER A 212 -1.82 0.68 -1.80
N ARG A 213 -3.04 0.48 -2.31
CA ARG A 213 -3.38 -0.27 -3.53
C ARG A 213 -2.67 -1.63 -3.67
N ALA A 214 -2.17 -2.16 -2.55
CA ALA A 214 -1.50 -3.45 -2.52
C ALA A 214 -2.41 -4.58 -3.03
N ILE A 215 -3.72 -4.46 -2.81
CA ILE A 215 -4.73 -5.40 -3.30
C ILE A 215 -4.87 -5.27 -4.81
N GLU A 216 -4.98 -4.06 -5.34
CA GLU A 216 -5.11 -3.80 -6.77
C GLU A 216 -3.88 -4.26 -7.56
N LEU A 217 -2.69 -4.09 -6.99
CA LEU A 217 -1.43 -4.58 -7.54
C LEU A 217 -1.24 -6.09 -7.39
N GLY A 218 -2.17 -6.81 -6.76
CA GLY A 218 -2.05 -8.25 -6.52
C GLY A 218 -0.91 -8.63 -5.55
N LEU A 219 -0.42 -7.69 -4.74
CA LEU A 219 0.61 -7.96 -3.73
C LEU A 219 0.08 -8.78 -2.56
N ILE A 220 -1.21 -8.60 -2.28
CA ILE A 220 -1.97 -9.35 -1.26
C ILE A 220 -3.42 -9.46 -1.73
N SER A 221 -4.08 -10.59 -1.45
CA SER A 221 -5.51 -10.76 -1.75
C SER A 221 -6.38 -9.98 -0.76
N LEU A 222 -7.64 -9.70 -1.14
CA LEU A 222 -8.61 -9.04 -0.27
C LEU A 222 -8.78 -9.81 1.05
N ASP A 223 -8.98 -11.13 0.98
CA ASP A 223 -9.09 -12.00 2.17
C ASP A 223 -7.79 -12.06 2.96
N GLY A 224 -6.64 -12.05 2.27
CA GLY A 224 -5.32 -11.97 2.89
C GLY A 224 -5.14 -10.69 3.69
N THR A 225 -5.61 -9.56 3.15
CA THR A 225 -5.58 -8.25 3.83
C THR A 225 -6.43 -8.28 5.10
N LEU A 226 -7.65 -8.79 5.02
CA LEU A 226 -8.52 -8.93 6.19
C LEU A 226 -7.93 -9.87 7.25
N SER A 227 -7.37 -11.00 6.82
CA SER A 227 -6.72 -11.97 7.72
C SER A 227 -5.52 -11.33 8.44
N LEU A 228 -4.68 -10.60 7.69
CA LEU A 228 -3.53 -9.91 8.26
C LEU A 228 -3.96 -8.78 9.21
N ALA A 229 -4.97 -8.00 8.87
CA ALA A 229 -5.54 -6.96 9.73
C ALA A 229 -5.97 -7.52 11.09
N ARG A 230 -6.72 -8.64 11.07
CA ARG A 230 -7.17 -9.33 12.28
C ARG A 230 -6.01 -9.86 13.12
N LYS A 231 -4.97 -10.44 12.49
CA LYS A 231 -3.76 -10.91 13.18
C LYS A 231 -3.05 -9.75 13.88
N MET A 232 -2.89 -8.62 13.19
CA MET A 232 -2.26 -7.42 13.79
C MET A 232 -3.09 -6.91 14.98
N LEU A 233 -4.42 -6.91 14.89
CA LEU A 233 -5.30 -6.55 16.01
C LEU A 233 -5.13 -7.49 17.20
N VAL A 234 -5.03 -8.80 16.96
CA VAL A 234 -4.74 -9.78 18.04
C VAL A 234 -3.39 -9.49 18.69
N PHE A 235 -2.34 -9.22 17.91
CA PHE A 235 -1.03 -8.84 18.46
C PHE A 235 -1.09 -7.52 19.25
N THR A 236 -1.91 -6.55 18.83
CA THR A 236 -2.18 -5.34 19.62
C THR A 236 -2.75 -5.69 20.98
N VAL A 237 -3.76 -6.55 21.05
CA VAL A 237 -4.36 -6.98 22.33
C VAL A 237 -3.33 -7.69 23.20
N ILE A 238 -2.54 -8.63 22.64
CA ILE A 238 -1.49 -9.34 23.38
C ILE A 238 -0.46 -8.37 23.94
N THR A 239 0.02 -7.42 23.16
CA THR A 239 1.00 -6.42 23.61
C THR A 239 0.42 -5.47 24.65
N THR A 240 -0.86 -5.09 24.53
CA THR A 240 -1.56 -4.28 25.53
C THR A 240 -1.68 -5.02 26.86
N LEU A 241 -2.06 -6.30 26.85
CA LEU A 241 -2.11 -7.12 28.06
C LEU A 241 -0.71 -7.30 28.68
N GLY A 242 0.31 -7.48 27.83
CA GLY A 242 1.70 -7.52 28.27
C GLY A 242 2.13 -6.19 28.92
N LEU A 243 1.71 -5.06 28.37
CA LEU A 243 1.98 -3.74 28.92
C LEU A 243 1.31 -3.53 30.30
N VAL A 244 0.05 -3.92 30.43
CA VAL A 244 -0.69 -3.90 31.71
C VAL A 244 0.01 -4.76 32.77
N TYR A 245 0.41 -5.98 32.39
CA TYR A 245 1.12 -6.88 33.31
C TYR A 245 2.50 -6.32 33.71
N ASN A 246 3.25 -5.78 32.74
CA ASN A 246 4.55 -5.16 33.04
C ASN A 246 4.39 -3.90 33.91
N SER A 247 3.35 -3.10 33.72
CA SER A 247 3.02 -1.98 34.61
C SER A 247 2.80 -2.45 36.05
N TYR A 248 2.05 -3.54 36.23
CA TYR A 248 1.90 -4.14 37.57
C TYR A 248 3.22 -4.60 38.19
N LEU A 249 4.11 -5.22 37.42
CA LEU A 249 5.42 -5.65 37.91
C LEU A 249 6.30 -4.47 38.34
N VAL A 250 6.17 -3.32 37.71
CA VAL A 250 6.95 -2.11 38.02
C VAL A 250 6.35 -1.34 39.19
N THR A 251 5.02 -1.21 39.24
CA THR A 251 4.34 -0.32 40.22
C THR A 251 3.76 -1.07 41.42
N GLY A 252 3.61 -2.38 41.34
CA GLY A 252 2.92 -3.21 42.36
C GLY A 252 1.40 -3.03 42.39
N SER A 253 0.81 -2.26 41.44
CA SER A 253 -0.61 -1.92 41.40
C SER A 253 -1.20 -2.05 40.04
N PHE A 254 -2.51 -2.31 39.95
CA PHE A 254 -3.33 -2.27 38.73
C PHE A 254 -4.09 -0.95 38.57
N ASP A 255 -3.84 0.08 39.36
CA ASP A 255 -4.63 1.33 39.39
C ASP A 255 -4.70 2.02 38.01
N ASN A 256 -3.61 1.99 37.25
CA ASN A 256 -3.56 2.57 35.90
C ASN A 256 -4.03 1.64 34.78
N SER A 257 -4.28 0.37 35.08
CA SER A 257 -4.59 -0.66 34.07
C SER A 257 -5.89 -0.38 33.33
N LEU A 258 -6.90 0.11 34.06
CA LEU A 258 -8.19 0.49 33.47
C LEU A 258 -8.04 1.64 32.49
N ASN A 259 -7.27 2.67 32.83
CA ASN A 259 -7.02 3.80 31.95
C ASN A 259 -6.27 3.37 30.68
N MET A 260 -5.26 2.50 30.81
CA MET A 260 -4.51 1.94 29.67
C MET A 260 -5.43 1.15 28.72
N LEU A 261 -6.32 0.30 29.29
CA LEU A 261 -7.28 -0.48 28.52
C LEU A 261 -8.34 0.43 27.85
N LEU A 262 -8.83 1.45 28.54
CA LEU A 262 -9.78 2.41 27.97
C LEU A 262 -9.18 3.18 26.80
N ILE A 263 -7.99 3.76 26.97
CA ILE A 263 -7.29 4.51 25.92
C ILE A 263 -7.04 3.60 24.71
N GLY A 264 -6.48 2.40 24.93
CA GLY A 264 -6.23 1.43 23.87
C GLY A 264 -7.52 0.99 23.14
N THR A 265 -8.60 0.79 23.88
CA THR A 265 -9.90 0.42 23.31
C THR A 265 -10.48 1.56 22.47
N ILE A 266 -10.47 2.80 22.98
CA ILE A 266 -10.96 3.97 22.25
C ILE A 266 -10.13 4.17 20.97
N GLY A 267 -8.80 4.14 21.07
CA GLY A 267 -7.93 4.24 19.91
C GLY A 267 -8.18 3.13 18.87
N GLY A 268 -8.34 1.89 19.33
CA GLY A 268 -8.67 0.75 18.48
C GLY A 268 -10.03 0.88 17.78
N LEU A 269 -11.04 1.35 18.49
CA LEU A 269 -12.38 1.60 17.92
C LEU A 269 -12.37 2.75 16.91
N LEU A 270 -11.66 3.84 17.20
CA LEU A 270 -11.49 4.95 16.26
C LEU A 270 -10.77 4.49 14.99
N GLY A 271 -9.68 3.73 15.12
CA GLY A 271 -8.94 3.17 13.98
C GLY A 271 -9.79 2.20 13.14
N TYR A 272 -10.56 1.31 13.77
CA TYR A 272 -11.43 0.36 13.08
C TYR A 272 -12.59 1.09 12.38
N PHE A 273 -13.36 1.90 13.11
CA PHE A 273 -14.53 2.59 12.57
C PHE A 273 -14.18 3.80 11.70
N TYR A 274 -12.89 4.12 11.54
CA TYR A 274 -12.47 5.13 10.60
C TYR A 274 -13.01 4.81 9.19
N THR A 275 -12.91 3.56 8.75
CA THR A 275 -13.41 3.10 7.45
C THR A 275 -14.49 2.03 7.53
N ALA A 276 -14.55 1.25 8.63
CA ALA A 276 -15.48 0.15 8.75
C ALA A 276 -16.96 0.59 8.91
N ARG A 277 -17.87 -0.14 8.25
CA ARG A 277 -19.30 0.00 8.48
C ARG A 277 -19.68 -0.49 9.87
N PRO A 278 -20.74 0.04 10.51
CA PRO A 278 -21.72 1.00 9.95
C PRO A 278 -21.30 2.47 10.10
N ILE A 279 -20.23 2.79 10.87
CA ILE A 279 -19.94 4.19 11.25
C ILE A 279 -19.22 4.93 10.12
N ARG A 280 -18.13 4.41 9.56
CA ARG A 280 -17.32 5.02 8.50
C ARG A 280 -17.04 6.50 8.77
N LEU A 281 -16.25 6.81 9.78
CA LEU A 281 -15.97 8.19 10.19
C LEU A 281 -15.39 9.03 9.05
N VAL A 282 -14.52 8.45 8.21
CA VAL A 282 -13.91 9.11 7.04
C VAL A 282 -14.95 9.61 6.02
N ALA A 283 -16.10 8.93 5.90
CA ALA A 283 -17.16 9.32 4.98
C ALA A 283 -18.12 10.36 5.57
N ARG A 284 -17.92 10.76 6.82
CA ARG A 284 -18.79 11.72 7.53
C ARG A 284 -18.04 13.03 7.71
N ARG A 285 -18.61 14.11 7.16
CA ARG A 285 -18.01 15.45 7.14
C ARG A 285 -17.50 15.88 8.52
N GLY A 286 -16.19 16.11 8.63
CA GLY A 286 -15.50 16.54 9.84
C GLY A 286 -15.20 15.45 10.86
N LEU A 287 -15.87 14.28 10.81
CA LEU A 287 -15.63 13.22 11.80
C LEU A 287 -14.35 12.42 11.53
N GLY A 288 -13.95 12.31 10.25
CA GLY A 288 -12.67 11.68 9.89
C GLY A 288 -11.50 12.48 10.45
N GLU A 289 -11.48 13.79 10.24
CA GLU A 289 -10.46 14.71 10.74
C GLU A 289 -10.44 14.73 12.28
N LEU A 290 -11.61 14.73 12.92
CA LEU A 290 -11.70 14.65 14.38
C LEU A 290 -11.13 13.32 14.91
N ALA A 291 -11.42 12.20 14.25
CA ALA A 291 -10.88 10.91 14.65
C ALA A 291 -9.35 10.88 14.55
N ILE A 292 -8.77 11.42 13.46
CA ILE A 292 -7.32 11.56 13.31
C ILE A 292 -6.74 12.44 14.41
N PHE A 293 -7.33 13.62 14.65
CA PHE A 293 -6.88 14.53 15.70
C PHE A 293 -6.88 13.86 17.06
N LEU A 294 -7.95 13.16 17.44
CA LEU A 294 -8.04 12.48 18.74
C LEU A 294 -7.02 11.34 18.84
N THR A 295 -6.85 10.55 17.78
CA THR A 295 -5.97 9.38 17.80
C THR A 295 -4.49 9.76 17.86
N PHE A 296 -4.05 10.76 17.08
CA PHE A 296 -2.66 11.19 17.00
C PHE A 296 -2.30 12.35 17.93
N GLY A 297 -3.26 12.87 18.68
CA GLY A 297 -3.08 13.90 19.70
C GLY A 297 -3.32 13.34 21.10
N PRO A 298 -4.52 13.56 21.69
CA PRO A 298 -4.77 13.25 23.10
C PRO A 298 -4.66 11.77 23.48
N LEU A 299 -4.88 10.82 22.54
CA LEU A 299 -4.86 9.38 22.83
C LEU A 299 -3.49 8.73 22.62
N LEU A 300 -2.58 9.37 21.90
CA LEU A 300 -1.21 8.92 21.69
C LEU A 300 -0.30 9.46 22.80
#